data_67147aba7b0e60e538e63aeda2166c14
#
_entry.id   67147aba7b0e60e538e63aeda2166c14
#
_cell.length_a   1.000
_cell.length_b   1.000
_cell.length_c   1.000
_cell.angle_alpha   90.00
_cell.angle_beta   90.00
_cell.angle_gamma   90.00
#
_symmetry.space_group_name_H-M   'P 1'
#
loop_
_entity.id
_entity.type
_entity.pdbx_description
1 polymer ?
#
loop_
_entity_poly.entity_id
_entity_poly.type
_entity_poly.pdbx_seq_one_letter_code
_entity_poly.pdbx_strand_id
1 'polypeptide(L)'
;MRKWDGITLALCISFAMTCQLAARIQNTEEVRAPEITLDVVVKNEQGEPLAGVEVRAYFSGPFASAPDKAETDVDGRVILRGSATLQVSVASGGDGTPWYLSGLDIIPGGIDSDKQGWNIKREGTLILRKKRNPTPLAVRRIELVPPSLEKPYAYDMEIGDYVQPYGKGKTPDLVFRSVLLRNDGPMDLDYRLDVSFSNLGDGIISTEQNLWCTLRSPHYLAPNAQYQNKWIYTRTVKPGGGGETSANPNRCFYLRVRTKLDETGKIMSANYAKIYGDFPKFVYFYNPTPNDRNLEFDPDKNLAKDGPRVWMEQFGL
;
A
#
# COMPACT_ATOMS: atom_id res chain seq x y z
N MET A 1 47.65 -46.32 50.68
CA MET A 1 48.15 -44.95 50.39
C MET A 1 47.22 -44.30 49.38
N ARG A 2 46.51 -43.37 49.83
CA ARG A 2 45.81 -42.17 49.35
C ARG A 2 45.59 -42.03 47.83
N LYS A 3 44.37 -42.30 47.41
CA LYS A 3 43.76 -41.78 46.14
C LYS A 3 42.68 -40.76 46.59
N TRP A 4 43.02 -39.50 46.82
CA TRP A 4 42.01 -38.50 47.19
C TRP A 4 42.24 -37.11 46.61
N ASP A 5 43.09 -36.93 45.59
CA ASP A 5 43.45 -35.59 45.11
C ASP A 5 42.82 -35.15 43.77
N GLY A 6 41.99 -36.01 43.14
CA GLY A 6 41.37 -35.67 41.85
C GLY A 6 39.97 -35.04 41.90
N ILE A 7 39.23 -35.28 42.99
CA ILE A 7 37.82 -34.87 43.07
C ILE A 7 37.66 -33.42 43.57
N THR A 8 38.59 -32.97 44.42
CA THR A 8 38.54 -31.62 45.01
C THR A 8 38.90 -30.54 43.97
N LEU A 9 39.79 -30.82 43.00
CA LEU A 9 40.20 -29.87 41.99
C LEU A 9 39.11 -29.67 40.91
N ALA A 10 38.35 -30.73 40.56
CA ALA A 10 37.26 -30.66 39.62
C ALA A 10 36.06 -29.85 40.13
N LEU A 11 35.76 -29.92 41.43
CA LEU A 11 34.67 -29.13 42.05
C LEU A 11 35.01 -27.63 42.12
N CYS A 12 36.27 -27.27 42.39
CA CYS A 12 36.69 -25.85 42.43
C CYS A 12 36.64 -25.18 41.00
N ILE A 13 37.01 -25.88 39.95
CA ILE A 13 36.97 -25.37 38.58
C ILE A 13 35.50 -25.21 38.10
N SER A 14 34.62 -26.14 38.46
CA SER A 14 33.21 -26.06 38.14
C SER A 14 32.51 -24.89 38.85
N PHE A 15 32.86 -24.59 40.09
CA PHE A 15 32.30 -23.47 40.85
C PHE A 15 32.82 -22.11 40.36
N ALA A 16 34.11 -22.04 39.96
CA ALA A 16 34.65 -20.83 39.35
C ALA A 16 34.05 -20.51 37.97
N MET A 17 33.75 -21.50 37.12
CA MET A 17 33.11 -21.28 35.85
C MET A 17 31.64 -20.85 36.02
N THR A 18 30.91 -21.42 36.98
CA THR A 18 29.51 -20.99 37.24
C THR A 18 29.46 -19.58 37.83
N CYS A 19 30.38 -19.19 38.71
CA CYS A 19 30.48 -17.82 39.21
C CYS A 19 30.85 -16.81 38.11
N GLN A 20 31.74 -17.18 37.17
CA GLN A 20 32.10 -16.29 36.06
C GLN A 20 30.95 -16.17 35.03
N LEU A 21 30.17 -17.24 34.83
CA LEU A 21 28.98 -17.18 34.00
C LEU A 21 27.86 -16.34 34.65
N ALA A 22 27.66 -16.48 35.94
CA ALA A 22 26.71 -15.68 36.71
C ALA A 22 27.14 -14.18 36.78
N ALA A 23 28.41 -13.89 36.94
CA ALA A 23 28.92 -12.53 36.89
C ALA A 23 28.87 -11.88 35.49
N ARG A 24 28.94 -12.68 34.41
CA ARG A 24 28.69 -12.20 33.04
C ARG A 24 27.24 -11.90 32.80
N ILE A 25 26.33 -12.61 33.42
CA ILE A 25 24.87 -12.38 33.32
C ILE A 25 24.45 -11.13 34.11
N GLN A 26 25.17 -10.77 35.16
CA GLN A 26 24.90 -9.55 35.97
C GLN A 26 25.39 -8.25 35.34
N ASN A 27 26.21 -8.32 34.29
CA ASN A 27 26.65 -7.15 33.52
C ASN A 27 26.00 -7.01 32.15
N THR A 28 24.82 -7.59 31.96
CA THR A 28 23.97 -7.17 30.85
C THR A 28 23.45 -5.79 31.19
N GLU A 29 24.07 -4.74 30.66
CA GLU A 29 23.41 -3.46 30.50
C GLU A 29 22.01 -3.77 29.99
N GLU A 30 21.02 -3.30 30.72
CA GLU A 30 19.61 -3.47 30.37
C GLU A 30 19.44 -2.90 28.97
N VAL A 31 19.34 -3.77 27.96
CA VAL A 31 19.20 -3.36 26.57
C VAL A 31 17.85 -2.65 26.47
N ARG A 32 17.89 -1.33 26.42
CA ARG A 32 16.70 -0.48 26.28
C ARG A 32 16.59 0.01 24.85
N ALA A 33 15.37 0.10 24.36
CA ALA A 33 15.12 0.81 23.11
C ALA A 33 15.27 2.32 23.35
N PRO A 34 15.77 3.10 22.37
CA PRO A 34 15.84 4.55 22.46
C PRO A 34 14.44 5.17 22.65
N GLU A 35 14.36 6.21 23.47
CA GLU A 35 13.18 7.02 23.63
C GLU A 35 12.98 7.93 22.41
N ILE A 36 11.76 8.00 21.94
CA ILE A 36 11.37 8.76 20.74
C ILE A 36 10.30 9.76 21.13
N THR A 37 10.53 11.01 20.80
CA THR A 37 9.52 12.08 20.86
C THR A 37 9.14 12.47 19.44
N LEU A 38 7.87 12.34 19.12
CA LEU A 38 7.29 12.69 17.84
C LEU A 38 6.51 13.98 17.97
N ASP A 39 6.82 14.94 17.13
CA ASP A 39 6.12 16.21 17.00
C ASP A 39 5.35 16.19 15.68
N VAL A 40 4.04 15.96 15.75
CA VAL A 40 3.20 15.74 14.58
C VAL A 40 2.21 16.88 14.41
N VAL A 41 2.14 17.41 13.19
CA VAL A 41 1.13 18.40 12.81
C VAL A 41 0.11 17.74 11.90
N VAL A 42 -1.17 17.87 12.22
CA VAL A 42 -2.28 17.34 11.43
C VAL A 42 -2.98 18.49 10.71
N LYS A 43 -3.14 18.36 9.40
CA LYS A 43 -3.75 19.34 8.52
C LYS A 43 -4.81 18.69 7.63
N ASN A 44 -5.76 19.51 7.16
CA ASN A 44 -6.66 19.10 6.09
C ASN A 44 -6.00 19.25 4.69
N GLU A 45 -6.75 18.93 3.64
CA GLU A 45 -6.30 19.02 2.24
C GLU A 45 -5.97 20.46 1.78
N GLN A 46 -6.49 21.46 2.48
CA GLN A 46 -6.24 22.89 2.25
C GLN A 46 -5.00 23.39 2.98
N GLY A 47 -4.39 22.56 3.84
CA GLY A 47 -3.24 22.93 4.66
C GLY A 47 -3.61 23.59 5.98
N GLU A 48 -4.91 23.65 6.32
CA GLU A 48 -5.38 24.20 7.58
C GLU A 48 -5.20 23.20 8.72
N PRO A 49 -4.78 23.64 9.91
CA PRO A 49 -4.59 22.77 11.06
C PRO A 49 -5.92 22.19 11.55
N LEU A 50 -5.88 20.94 12.02
CA LEU A 50 -7.03 20.23 12.56
C LEU A 50 -6.87 20.00 14.05
N ALA A 51 -7.67 20.67 14.86
CA ALA A 51 -7.71 20.51 16.31
C ALA A 51 -8.64 19.36 16.74
N GLY A 52 -8.36 18.75 17.91
CA GLY A 52 -9.20 17.71 18.50
C GLY A 52 -9.22 16.39 17.73
N VAL A 53 -8.19 16.12 16.94
CA VAL A 53 -8.07 14.88 16.16
C VAL A 53 -7.16 13.92 16.90
N GLU A 54 -7.64 12.70 17.17
CA GLU A 54 -6.81 11.64 17.78
C GLU A 54 -5.74 11.19 16.80
N VAL A 55 -4.50 11.19 17.25
CA VAL A 55 -3.33 10.65 16.55
C VAL A 55 -2.74 9.53 17.37
N ARG A 56 -2.36 8.43 16.71
CA ARG A 56 -1.76 7.24 17.34
C ARG A 56 -0.37 7.01 16.77
N ALA A 57 0.57 6.72 17.64
CA ALA A 57 1.91 6.27 17.26
C ALA A 57 2.07 4.78 17.62
N TYR A 58 2.60 4.01 16.69
CA TYR A 58 2.90 2.58 16.84
C TYR A 58 4.41 2.42 16.79
N PHE A 59 4.94 1.83 17.86
CA PHE A 59 6.36 1.58 18.01
C PHE A 59 6.64 0.10 17.77
N SER A 60 7.68 -0.23 17.02
CA SER A 60 8.00 -1.61 16.68
C SER A 60 9.46 -1.97 16.93
N GLY A 61 9.70 -3.27 17.10
CA GLY A 61 11.00 -3.85 17.38
C GLY A 61 11.12 -4.44 18.79
N PRO A 62 12.24 -5.10 19.08
CA PRO A 62 12.55 -5.55 20.44
C PRO A 62 12.53 -4.37 21.41
N PHE A 63 11.89 -4.55 22.56
CA PHE A 63 11.75 -3.52 23.62
C PHE A 63 10.93 -2.27 23.22
N ALA A 64 10.12 -2.36 22.17
CA ALA A 64 9.21 -1.29 21.80
C ALA A 64 8.16 -1.04 22.91
N SER A 65 7.80 0.23 23.12
CA SER A 65 6.69 0.58 24.02
C SER A 65 5.34 0.22 23.40
N ALA A 66 4.30 0.21 24.25
CA ALA A 66 2.92 0.20 23.77
C ALA A 66 2.64 1.42 22.89
N PRO A 67 1.62 1.37 22.01
CA PRO A 67 1.18 2.52 21.24
C PRO A 67 0.84 3.71 22.17
N ASP A 68 1.22 4.91 21.74
CA ASP A 68 0.82 6.17 22.38
C ASP A 68 -0.22 6.88 21.54
N LYS A 69 -1.12 7.64 22.18
CA LYS A 69 -2.16 8.40 21.51
C LYS A 69 -2.50 9.68 22.26
N ALA A 70 -2.76 10.74 21.50
CA ALA A 70 -3.22 12.01 22.03
C ALA A 70 -4.03 12.76 20.96
N GLU A 71 -4.76 13.79 21.39
CA GLU A 71 -5.48 14.68 20.50
C GLU A 71 -4.63 15.91 20.14
N THR A 72 -4.84 16.42 18.94
CA THR A 72 -4.19 17.65 18.46
C THR A 72 -4.73 18.88 19.18
N ASP A 73 -3.85 19.84 19.42
CA ASP A 73 -4.18 21.17 19.94
C ASP A 73 -4.81 22.09 18.86
N VAL A 74 -5.02 23.35 19.20
CA VAL A 74 -5.62 24.36 18.30
C VAL A 74 -4.80 24.64 17.04
N ASP A 75 -3.50 24.40 17.09
CA ASP A 75 -2.58 24.52 15.95
C ASP A 75 -2.44 23.22 15.16
N GLY A 76 -3.27 22.22 15.48
CA GLY A 76 -3.22 20.88 14.87
C GLY A 76 -2.00 20.05 15.30
N ARG A 77 -1.33 20.42 16.38
CA ARG A 77 -0.08 19.80 16.82
C ARG A 77 -0.33 18.81 17.95
N VAL A 78 0.44 17.72 17.94
CA VAL A 78 0.42 16.69 18.99
C VAL A 78 1.84 16.17 19.24
N ILE A 79 2.14 15.88 20.49
CA ILE A 79 3.41 15.27 20.89
C ILE A 79 3.13 13.86 21.41
N LEU A 80 3.75 12.86 20.78
CA LEU A 80 3.67 11.45 21.15
C LEU A 80 5.03 10.93 21.59
N ARG A 81 5.05 9.97 22.52
CA ARG A 81 6.30 9.45 23.09
C ARG A 81 6.25 7.93 23.18
N GLY A 82 7.41 7.31 22.98
CA GLY A 82 7.57 5.88 23.13
C GLY A 82 8.99 5.42 22.85
N SER A 83 9.17 4.13 22.75
CA SER A 83 10.47 3.51 22.46
C SER A 83 10.35 2.54 21.30
N ALA A 84 11.29 2.56 20.37
CA ALA A 84 11.34 1.63 19.23
C ALA A 84 12.78 1.39 18.78
N THR A 85 13.00 0.21 18.19
CA THR A 85 14.30 -0.18 17.60
C THR A 85 14.24 -0.44 16.11
N LEU A 86 13.05 -0.58 15.51
CA LEU A 86 12.90 -0.85 14.08
C LEU A 86 12.15 0.25 13.34
N GLN A 87 10.96 0.59 13.78
CA GLN A 87 10.07 1.48 13.05
C GLN A 87 9.14 2.24 13.98
N VAL A 88 8.77 3.45 13.58
CA VAL A 88 7.67 4.21 14.17
C VAL A 88 6.73 4.65 13.07
N SER A 89 5.46 4.24 13.20
CA SER A 89 4.38 4.63 12.31
C SER A 89 3.37 5.49 13.07
N VAL A 90 2.88 6.52 12.42
CA VAL A 90 1.85 7.40 12.97
C VAL A 90 0.60 7.32 12.11
N ALA A 91 -0.56 7.24 12.74
CA ALA A 91 -1.84 7.17 12.03
C ALA A 91 -2.89 8.06 12.70
N SER A 92 -3.84 8.54 11.91
CA SER A 92 -5.02 9.29 12.37
C SER A 92 -6.19 9.14 11.39
N GLY A 93 -7.41 9.39 11.85
CA GLY A 93 -8.62 9.16 11.06
C GLY A 93 -9.12 7.72 11.12
N GLY A 94 -9.92 7.30 10.13
CA GLY A 94 -10.46 5.95 10.02
C GLY A 94 -11.91 5.82 10.48
N ASP A 95 -12.26 4.64 11.02
CA ASP A 95 -13.62 4.29 11.39
C ASP A 95 -14.16 5.19 12.50
N GLY A 96 -15.45 5.53 12.41
CA GLY A 96 -16.09 6.41 13.38
C GLY A 96 -15.71 7.88 13.28
N THR A 97 -14.79 8.26 12.40
CA THR A 97 -14.37 9.66 12.19
C THR A 97 -14.83 10.19 10.83
N PRO A 98 -14.95 11.52 10.65
CA PRO A 98 -15.25 12.12 9.35
C PRO A 98 -14.05 12.09 8.38
N TRP A 99 -12.94 11.50 8.76
CA TRP A 99 -11.68 11.48 8.02
C TRP A 99 -11.33 10.09 7.53
N TYR A 100 -10.73 9.99 6.35
CA TYR A 100 -10.06 8.77 5.93
C TYR A 100 -8.83 8.52 6.78
N LEU A 101 -8.53 7.25 7.04
CA LEU A 101 -7.31 6.87 7.73
C LEU A 101 -6.09 7.42 6.97
N SER A 102 -5.23 8.09 7.68
CA SER A 102 -3.97 8.66 7.21
C SER A 102 -2.84 8.20 8.13
N GLY A 103 -1.69 7.90 7.58
CA GLY A 103 -0.52 7.52 8.34
C GLY A 103 0.77 7.92 7.62
N LEU A 104 1.85 7.89 8.33
CA LEU A 104 3.20 8.07 7.81
C LEU A 104 4.18 7.27 8.68
N ASP A 105 5.22 6.78 8.05
CA ASP A 105 6.37 6.21 8.75
C ASP A 105 7.39 7.34 8.99
N ILE A 106 7.64 7.63 10.26
CA ILE A 106 8.54 8.71 10.67
C ILE A 106 9.98 8.21 10.70
N ILE A 107 10.17 6.95 11.05
CA ILE A 107 11.50 6.31 11.06
C ILE A 107 11.34 4.99 10.30
N PRO A 108 11.56 4.98 8.99
CA PRO A 108 11.60 3.74 8.22
C PRO A 108 12.95 3.04 8.41
N GLY A 109 12.92 1.74 8.72
CA GLY A 109 14.06 0.86 8.56
C GLY A 109 15.16 0.95 9.61
N GLY A 110 14.82 0.75 10.89
CA GLY A 110 15.78 0.57 11.97
C GLY A 110 16.35 1.86 12.55
N ILE A 111 16.53 1.86 13.84
CA ILE A 111 17.13 2.96 14.60
C ILE A 111 18.55 2.53 14.92
N ASP A 112 19.52 3.23 14.34
CA ASP A 112 20.93 3.02 14.65
C ASP A 112 21.22 3.70 16.02
N SER A 113 21.09 2.92 17.10
CA SER A 113 21.26 3.37 18.46
C SER A 113 22.67 3.90 18.74
N ASP A 114 23.68 3.42 18.02
CA ASP A 114 25.07 3.81 18.23
C ASP A 114 25.36 5.22 17.71
N LYS A 115 24.55 5.71 16.77
CA LYS A 115 24.76 7.01 16.12
C LYS A 115 23.84 8.13 16.62
N GLN A 116 22.69 7.79 17.23
CA GLN A 116 21.64 8.79 17.51
C GLN A 116 21.41 9.09 18.99
N GLY A 117 22.03 8.36 19.91
CA GLY A 117 21.79 8.51 21.35
C GLY A 117 20.38 8.02 21.76
N TRP A 118 20.08 8.12 23.06
CA TRP A 118 18.88 7.54 23.68
C TRP A 118 17.59 8.36 23.52
N ASN A 119 17.70 9.65 23.12
CA ASN A 119 16.55 10.55 22.96
C ASN A 119 16.48 11.07 21.53
N ILE A 120 15.53 10.54 20.76
CA ILE A 120 15.34 10.88 19.35
C ILE A 120 14.11 11.76 19.21
N LYS A 121 14.28 12.96 18.64
CA LYS A 121 13.18 13.84 18.25
C LYS A 121 12.93 13.73 16.76
N ARG A 122 11.66 13.61 16.36
CA ARG A 122 11.22 13.58 14.97
C ARG A 122 9.99 14.43 14.78
N GLU A 123 9.87 15.00 13.60
CA GLU A 123 8.74 15.81 13.17
C GLU A 123 8.04 15.15 12.00
N GLY A 124 6.73 15.33 11.92
CA GLY A 124 5.95 14.80 10.81
C GLY A 124 4.70 15.63 10.55
N THR A 125 4.19 15.56 9.33
CA THR A 125 2.90 16.17 8.97
C THR A 125 1.97 15.11 8.42
N LEU A 126 0.80 14.98 9.03
CA LEU A 126 -0.31 14.18 8.53
C LEU A 126 -1.31 15.07 7.80
N ILE A 127 -1.72 14.64 6.61
CA ILE A 127 -2.80 15.29 5.88
C ILE A 127 -4.02 14.38 5.94
N LEU A 128 -5.07 14.83 6.62
CA LEU A 128 -6.35 14.14 6.67
C LEU A 128 -7.29 14.62 5.57
N ARG A 129 -8.00 13.68 4.99
CA ARG A 129 -9.00 13.92 3.95
C ARG A 129 -10.38 13.61 4.44
N LYS A 130 -11.27 14.57 4.26
CA LYS A 130 -12.66 14.44 4.70
C LYS A 130 -13.41 13.44 3.82
N LYS A 131 -14.16 12.54 4.44
CA LYS A 131 -15.17 11.73 3.77
C LYS A 131 -16.27 12.66 3.27
N ARG A 132 -16.56 12.62 1.96
CA ARG A 132 -17.53 13.52 1.30
C ARG A 132 -18.81 12.78 0.99
N ASN A 133 -18.70 11.77 0.13
CA ASN A 133 -19.81 10.95 -0.34
C ASN A 133 -19.34 9.52 -0.64
N PRO A 134 -18.88 8.76 0.37
CA PRO A 134 -18.43 7.39 0.16
C PRO A 134 -19.52 6.52 -0.44
N THR A 135 -19.16 5.77 -1.48
CA THR A 135 -20.10 4.91 -2.21
C THR A 135 -19.58 3.46 -2.25
N PRO A 136 -20.49 2.47 -2.27
CA PRO A 136 -20.11 1.08 -2.47
C PRO A 136 -19.45 0.90 -3.85
N LEU A 137 -18.23 0.39 -3.89
CA LEU A 137 -17.50 0.06 -5.11
C LEU A 137 -17.08 -1.40 -5.08
N ALA A 138 -16.93 -2.02 -6.25
CA ALA A 138 -16.25 -3.31 -6.34
C ALA A 138 -14.73 -3.09 -6.34
N VAL A 139 -14.08 -3.49 -5.26
CA VAL A 139 -12.65 -3.30 -5.08
C VAL A 139 -11.91 -4.62 -5.09
N ARG A 140 -10.93 -4.76 -5.98
CA ARG A 140 -10.15 -5.98 -6.14
C ARG A 140 -8.68 -5.66 -6.39
N ARG A 141 -7.82 -6.56 -5.90
CA ARG A 141 -6.39 -6.61 -6.26
C ARG A 141 -6.19 -7.61 -7.37
N ILE A 142 -5.45 -7.21 -8.40
CA ILE A 142 -5.17 -8.03 -9.56
C ILE A 142 -3.66 -8.17 -9.73
N GLU A 143 -3.28 -9.38 -10.07
CA GLU A 143 -2.00 -9.69 -10.70
C GLU A 143 -2.34 -10.43 -11.99
N LEU A 144 -2.19 -9.74 -13.12
CA LEU A 144 -2.55 -10.28 -14.42
C LEU A 144 -1.58 -11.41 -14.79
N VAL A 145 -2.09 -12.63 -14.84
CA VAL A 145 -1.42 -13.78 -15.42
C VAL A 145 -2.04 -14.03 -16.79
N PRO A 146 -1.32 -13.78 -17.90
CA PRO A 146 -1.89 -13.94 -19.22
C PRO A 146 -2.35 -15.38 -19.48
N PRO A 147 -3.63 -15.63 -19.75
CA PRO A 147 -4.11 -16.98 -20.09
C PRO A 147 -3.69 -17.39 -21.51
N SER A 148 -3.27 -16.43 -22.32
CA SER A 148 -2.74 -16.64 -23.67
C SER A 148 -1.71 -15.56 -24.03
N LEU A 149 -0.64 -15.98 -24.68
CA LEU A 149 0.35 -15.09 -25.30
C LEU A 149 0.10 -14.88 -26.80
N GLU A 150 -0.82 -15.65 -27.39
CA GLU A 150 -1.12 -15.62 -28.82
C GLU A 150 -2.39 -14.83 -29.13
N LYS A 151 -3.40 -14.99 -28.27
CA LYS A 151 -4.74 -14.43 -28.49
C LYS A 151 -5.05 -13.33 -27.49
N PRO A 152 -5.79 -12.30 -27.90
CA PRO A 152 -6.35 -11.34 -26.95
C PRO A 152 -7.25 -12.04 -25.93
N TYR A 153 -7.29 -11.51 -24.72
CA TYR A 153 -8.16 -11.94 -23.64
C TYR A 153 -8.76 -10.71 -22.95
N ALA A 154 -9.91 -10.86 -22.35
CA ALA A 154 -10.61 -9.74 -21.75
C ALA A 154 -10.92 -9.99 -20.28
N TYR A 155 -11.17 -8.93 -19.54
CA TYR A 155 -11.46 -8.93 -18.12
C TYR A 155 -12.74 -8.15 -17.82
N ASP A 156 -13.60 -8.73 -17.02
CA ASP A 156 -14.84 -8.15 -16.50
C ASP A 156 -14.59 -7.59 -15.11
N MET A 157 -14.59 -6.27 -14.97
CA MET A 157 -14.27 -5.60 -13.72
C MET A 157 -15.34 -5.76 -12.64
N GLU A 158 -16.61 -5.96 -13.02
CA GLU A 158 -17.71 -6.19 -12.09
C GLU A 158 -17.64 -7.60 -11.49
N ILE A 159 -17.51 -8.60 -12.35
CA ILE A 159 -17.37 -9.99 -11.93
C ILE A 159 -16.01 -10.25 -11.27
N GLY A 160 -14.95 -9.57 -11.73
CA GLY A 160 -13.60 -9.73 -11.25
C GLY A 160 -12.91 -10.97 -11.80
N ASP A 161 -13.17 -11.29 -13.07
CA ASP A 161 -12.60 -12.47 -13.72
C ASP A 161 -12.42 -12.25 -15.22
N TYR A 162 -11.60 -13.09 -15.84
CA TYR A 162 -11.47 -13.11 -17.30
C TYR A 162 -12.80 -13.46 -17.95
N VAL A 163 -13.02 -12.89 -19.14
CA VAL A 163 -14.17 -13.26 -19.99
C VAL A 163 -13.88 -14.62 -20.62
N GLN A 164 -14.97 -15.36 -20.90
CA GLN A 164 -14.85 -16.66 -21.58
C GLN A 164 -13.98 -16.59 -22.86
N PRO A 165 -13.20 -17.61 -23.17
CA PRO A 165 -13.17 -18.94 -22.54
C PRO A 165 -12.26 -19.05 -21.31
N TYR A 166 -11.63 -17.96 -20.85
CA TYR A 166 -10.58 -17.99 -19.84
C TYR A 166 -11.08 -17.84 -18.40
N GLY A 167 -12.32 -17.45 -18.20
CA GLY A 167 -12.96 -17.28 -16.90
C GLY A 167 -14.49 -17.21 -17.01
N LYS A 168 -15.15 -16.69 -15.97
CA LYS A 168 -16.62 -16.57 -15.86
C LYS A 168 -17.14 -15.16 -16.14
N GLY A 169 -16.26 -14.21 -16.47
CA GLY A 169 -16.62 -12.83 -16.85
C GLY A 169 -17.50 -12.81 -18.08
N LYS A 170 -18.34 -11.79 -18.20
CA LYS A 170 -19.35 -11.63 -19.24
C LYS A 170 -19.11 -10.42 -20.13
N THR A 171 -18.57 -9.35 -19.56
CA THR A 171 -18.39 -8.06 -20.23
C THR A 171 -16.90 -7.75 -20.38
N PRO A 172 -16.40 -7.51 -21.60
CA PRO A 172 -15.00 -7.21 -21.83
C PRO A 172 -14.70 -5.73 -21.53
N ASP A 173 -14.58 -5.40 -20.25
CA ASP A 173 -14.26 -4.02 -19.81
C ASP A 173 -12.85 -3.61 -20.19
N LEU A 174 -11.87 -4.53 -20.02
CA LEU A 174 -10.49 -4.38 -20.44
C LEU A 174 -10.11 -5.50 -21.39
N VAL A 175 -9.48 -5.18 -22.50
CA VAL A 175 -8.99 -6.16 -23.46
C VAL A 175 -7.47 -6.11 -23.48
N PHE A 176 -6.84 -7.24 -23.26
CA PHE A 176 -5.41 -7.41 -23.14
C PHE A 176 -4.84 -8.19 -24.31
N ARG A 177 -3.66 -7.80 -24.76
CA ARG A 177 -2.83 -8.59 -25.67
C ARG A 177 -1.41 -8.64 -25.13
N SER A 178 -1.00 -9.81 -24.70
CA SER A 178 0.36 -10.10 -24.23
C SER A 178 1.25 -10.54 -25.38
N VAL A 179 2.43 -9.95 -25.53
CA VAL A 179 3.38 -10.26 -26.59
C VAL A 179 4.77 -10.42 -26.00
N LEU A 180 5.37 -11.58 -26.22
CA LEU A 180 6.80 -11.79 -26.04
C LEU A 180 7.51 -11.37 -27.32
N LEU A 181 8.20 -10.25 -27.28
CA LEU A 181 8.96 -9.72 -28.43
C LEU A 181 10.30 -10.45 -28.58
N ARG A 182 10.87 -10.86 -27.46
CA ARG A 182 12.05 -11.71 -27.36
C ARG A 182 11.90 -12.62 -26.14
N ASN A 183 12.36 -13.87 -26.27
CA ASN A 183 12.27 -14.86 -25.19
C ASN A 183 13.44 -15.85 -25.32
N ASP A 184 14.62 -15.43 -24.84
CA ASP A 184 15.84 -16.25 -24.82
C ASP A 184 16.02 -16.92 -23.44
N GLY A 185 14.98 -16.87 -22.60
CA GLY A 185 14.89 -17.48 -21.27
C GLY A 185 14.29 -16.54 -20.22
N PRO A 186 14.06 -17.01 -18.99
CA PRO A 186 13.40 -16.22 -17.94
C PRO A 186 14.19 -14.99 -17.51
N MET A 187 15.50 -14.96 -17.79
CA MET A 187 16.40 -13.85 -17.48
C MET A 187 16.82 -13.06 -18.72
N ASP A 188 16.18 -13.28 -19.88
CA ASP A 188 16.44 -12.58 -21.13
C ASP A 188 15.17 -12.53 -21.98
N LEU A 189 14.33 -11.54 -21.72
CA LEU A 189 13.05 -11.39 -22.39
C LEU A 189 12.65 -9.93 -22.59
N ASP A 190 11.89 -9.69 -23.65
CA ASP A 190 11.15 -8.45 -23.89
C ASP A 190 9.66 -8.76 -23.96
N TYR A 191 8.91 -8.16 -23.05
CA TYR A 191 7.47 -8.34 -22.89
C TYR A 191 6.73 -7.04 -23.12
N ARG A 192 5.61 -7.13 -23.84
CA ARG A 192 4.68 -6.01 -24.02
C ARG A 192 3.25 -6.48 -23.70
N LEU A 193 2.54 -5.65 -22.96
CA LEU A 193 1.12 -5.79 -22.69
C LEU A 193 0.38 -4.58 -23.30
N ASP A 194 -0.43 -4.83 -24.32
CA ASP A 194 -1.37 -3.87 -24.84
C ASP A 194 -2.68 -3.95 -24.06
N VAL A 195 -3.16 -2.82 -23.56
CA VAL A 195 -4.46 -2.65 -22.91
C VAL A 195 -5.35 -1.82 -23.85
N SER A 196 -6.51 -2.32 -24.18
CA SER A 196 -7.49 -1.67 -25.07
C SER A 196 -8.91 -1.89 -24.55
N PHE A 197 -9.90 -1.34 -25.26
CA PHE A 197 -11.30 -1.36 -24.86
C PHE A 197 -12.18 -1.85 -26.00
N SER A 198 -13.32 -2.48 -25.66
CA SER A 198 -14.22 -3.05 -26.65
C SER A 198 -15.24 -2.06 -27.21
N ASN A 199 -15.64 -1.05 -26.42
CA ASN A 199 -16.66 -0.10 -26.86
C ASN A 199 -16.02 1.24 -27.32
N LEU A 200 -16.63 1.85 -28.31
CA LEU A 200 -16.33 3.22 -28.67
C LEU A 200 -16.69 4.16 -27.50
N GLY A 201 -15.78 5.03 -27.15
CA GLY A 201 -15.94 5.94 -26.03
C GLY A 201 -15.38 5.41 -24.70
N ASP A 202 -15.08 4.11 -24.58
CA ASP A 202 -14.30 3.58 -23.46
C ASP A 202 -12.85 4.05 -23.51
N GLY A 203 -12.18 4.03 -22.37
CA GLY A 203 -10.78 4.43 -22.37
C GLY A 203 -10.16 4.56 -20.98
N ILE A 204 -8.92 5.03 -21.00
CA ILE A 204 -8.03 5.14 -19.84
C ILE A 204 -7.36 6.52 -19.81
N ILE A 205 -7.22 7.09 -18.64
CA ILE A 205 -6.40 8.29 -18.37
C ILE A 205 -5.36 7.88 -17.33
N SER A 206 -4.08 8.13 -17.62
CA SER A 206 -3.03 7.98 -16.62
C SER A 206 -2.81 9.29 -15.87
N THR A 207 -2.54 9.18 -14.57
CA THR A 207 -2.13 10.29 -13.71
C THR A 207 -1.07 9.79 -12.74
N GLU A 208 -0.21 10.69 -12.30
CA GLU A 208 0.79 10.37 -11.28
C GLU A 208 0.30 10.87 -9.93
N GLN A 209 0.44 10.02 -8.92
CA GLN A 209 0.08 10.32 -7.55
C GLN A 209 1.08 9.65 -6.62
N ASN A 210 1.36 10.28 -5.49
CA ASN A 210 2.10 9.63 -4.43
C ASN A 210 1.23 8.51 -3.83
N LEU A 211 1.59 7.26 -4.06
CA LEU A 211 0.81 6.07 -3.69
C LEU A 211 0.67 5.84 -2.19
N TRP A 212 1.54 6.42 -1.37
CA TRP A 212 1.36 6.46 0.08
C TRP A 212 0.05 7.12 0.50
N CYS A 213 -0.68 7.65 -0.46
CA CYS A 213 -1.96 8.31 -0.31
C CYS A 213 -3.12 7.63 -1.05
N THR A 214 -3.07 6.33 -1.32
CA THR A 214 -4.01 5.67 -2.25
C THR A 214 -5.48 5.70 -1.85
N LEU A 215 -5.78 5.49 -0.58
CA LEU A 215 -7.13 5.73 -0.04
C LEU A 215 -7.41 7.23 0.15
N ARG A 216 -6.44 8.06 -0.04
CA ARG A 216 -6.34 9.49 0.29
C ARG A 216 -6.27 10.36 -0.94
N SER A 217 -6.43 9.78 -2.14
CA SER A 217 -6.42 10.56 -3.38
C SER A 217 -7.50 11.65 -3.35
N PRO A 218 -7.17 12.91 -3.65
CA PRO A 218 -8.16 13.98 -3.76
C PRO A 218 -9.11 13.78 -4.94
N HIS A 219 -8.85 12.81 -5.79
CA HIS A 219 -9.61 12.53 -6.99
C HIS A 219 -10.70 11.51 -6.69
N TYR A 220 -11.77 11.98 -6.05
CA TYR A 220 -12.97 11.18 -5.81
C TYR A 220 -13.88 11.09 -7.04
N LEU A 221 -13.61 11.88 -8.08
CA LEU A 221 -14.48 11.98 -9.24
C LEU A 221 -13.71 11.65 -10.52
N ALA A 222 -14.20 10.68 -11.29
CA ALA A 222 -13.63 10.36 -12.59
C ALA A 222 -13.69 11.57 -13.55
N PRO A 223 -12.65 11.85 -14.36
CA PRO A 223 -12.67 12.91 -15.36
C PRO A 223 -13.81 12.76 -16.38
N ASN A 224 -14.23 13.85 -17.00
CA ASN A 224 -15.27 13.83 -18.04
C ASN A 224 -14.75 13.43 -19.42
N ALA A 225 -13.50 13.78 -19.75
CA ALA A 225 -12.94 13.72 -21.08
C ALA A 225 -11.48 13.26 -21.05
N GLN A 226 -10.86 13.21 -22.23
CA GLN A 226 -9.44 12.89 -22.46
C GLN A 226 -9.09 11.41 -22.24
N TYR A 227 -10.07 10.51 -22.29
CA TYR A 227 -9.82 9.08 -22.26
C TYR A 227 -9.18 8.60 -23.55
N GLN A 228 -8.03 7.93 -23.44
CA GLN A 228 -7.33 7.28 -24.52
C GLN A 228 -7.84 5.85 -24.69
N ASN A 229 -7.97 5.37 -25.91
CA ASN A 229 -8.50 4.02 -26.18
C ASN A 229 -7.46 2.90 -26.04
N LYS A 230 -6.23 3.24 -25.64
CA LYS A 230 -5.13 2.29 -25.51
C LYS A 230 -4.13 2.72 -24.45
N TRP A 231 -3.54 1.72 -23.77
CA TRP A 231 -2.36 1.84 -22.93
C TRP A 231 -1.35 0.73 -23.26
N ILE A 232 -0.07 0.99 -23.11
CA ILE A 232 0.99 0.01 -23.37
C ILE A 232 1.90 -0.06 -22.16
N TYR A 233 2.09 -1.29 -21.65
CA TYR A 233 3.10 -1.62 -20.68
C TYR A 233 4.21 -2.43 -21.34
N THR A 234 5.47 -2.14 -20.98
CA THR A 234 6.64 -2.87 -21.45
C THR A 234 7.55 -3.28 -20.30
N ARG A 235 8.20 -4.41 -20.47
CA ARG A 235 9.23 -4.90 -19.55
C ARG A 235 10.32 -5.61 -20.34
N THR A 236 11.57 -5.21 -20.11
CA THR A 236 12.77 -5.88 -20.59
C THR A 236 13.51 -6.50 -19.40
N VAL A 237 13.95 -7.74 -19.52
CA VAL A 237 14.87 -8.41 -18.59
C VAL A 237 16.11 -8.75 -19.37
N LYS A 238 17.30 -8.45 -18.82
CA LYS A 238 18.60 -8.69 -19.46
C LYS A 238 19.41 -9.71 -18.66
N PRO A 239 20.25 -10.52 -19.32
CA PRO A 239 21.19 -11.39 -18.64
C PRO A 239 22.02 -10.63 -17.61
N GLY A 240 22.25 -11.24 -16.45
CA GLY A 240 22.98 -10.59 -15.34
C GLY A 240 22.12 -9.76 -14.39
N GLY A 241 20.77 -9.78 -14.53
CA GLY A 241 19.84 -9.20 -13.56
C GLY A 241 19.49 -7.74 -13.82
N GLY A 242 19.89 -7.16 -14.94
CA GLY A 242 19.44 -5.84 -15.38
C GLY A 242 18.09 -5.89 -16.10
N GLY A 243 17.38 -4.75 -16.14
CA GLY A 243 16.13 -4.67 -16.91
C GLY A 243 15.49 -3.30 -16.80
N GLU A 244 14.52 -3.08 -17.67
CA GLU A 244 13.75 -1.84 -17.73
C GLU A 244 12.25 -2.17 -17.68
N THR A 245 11.46 -1.27 -17.13
CA THR A 245 10.02 -1.39 -17.12
C THR A 245 9.38 -0.02 -17.30
N SER A 246 8.28 0.03 -18.04
CA SER A 246 7.45 1.22 -18.14
C SER A 246 6.53 1.41 -16.93
N ALA A 247 6.50 0.45 -15.99
CA ALA A 247 5.73 0.59 -14.76
C ALA A 247 6.27 1.75 -13.92
N ASN A 248 5.34 2.54 -13.41
CA ASN A 248 5.64 3.59 -12.45
C ASN A 248 4.84 3.32 -11.15
N PRO A 249 5.51 3.11 -10.01
CA PRO A 249 4.83 2.81 -8.75
C PRO A 249 3.90 3.94 -8.28
N ASN A 250 4.10 5.17 -8.77
CA ASN A 250 3.25 6.32 -8.46
C ASN A 250 2.15 6.54 -9.50
N ARG A 251 1.95 5.62 -10.43
CA ARG A 251 0.92 5.76 -11.47
C ARG A 251 -0.45 5.32 -10.96
N CYS A 252 -1.45 6.07 -11.36
CA CYS A 252 -2.85 5.78 -11.16
C CYS A 252 -3.57 5.95 -12.49
N PHE A 253 -4.73 5.31 -12.64
CA PHE A 253 -5.53 5.44 -13.84
C PHE A 253 -6.98 5.69 -13.49
N TYR A 254 -7.67 6.43 -14.37
CA TYR A 254 -9.12 6.45 -14.46
C TYR A 254 -9.56 5.68 -15.69
N LEU A 255 -10.61 4.89 -15.53
CA LEU A 255 -11.22 4.14 -16.61
C LEU A 255 -12.65 4.63 -16.84
N ARG A 256 -13.04 4.68 -18.09
CA ARG A 256 -14.43 4.72 -18.54
C ARG A 256 -14.68 3.48 -19.36
N VAL A 257 -15.66 2.68 -18.94
CA VAL A 257 -16.00 1.38 -19.54
C VAL A 257 -17.49 1.26 -19.74
N ARG A 258 -17.94 0.28 -20.54
CA ARG A 258 -19.35 0.01 -20.86
C ARG A 258 -20.07 1.21 -21.42
N THR A 259 -19.37 2.07 -22.15
CA THR A 259 -19.94 3.26 -22.77
C THR A 259 -20.98 2.87 -23.81
N LYS A 260 -22.16 3.49 -23.72
CA LYS A 260 -23.19 3.47 -24.75
C LYS A 260 -23.32 4.84 -25.34
N LEU A 261 -23.28 4.93 -26.65
CA LEU A 261 -23.43 6.16 -27.39
C LEU A 261 -24.80 6.22 -28.05
N ASP A 262 -25.34 7.42 -28.23
CA ASP A 262 -26.48 7.66 -29.10
C ASP A 262 -26.04 7.74 -30.59
N GLU A 263 -27.01 7.95 -31.48
CA GLU A 263 -26.76 8.05 -32.92
C GLU A 263 -25.85 9.23 -33.32
N THR A 264 -25.71 10.23 -32.45
CA THR A 264 -24.85 11.39 -32.65
C THR A 264 -23.44 11.19 -32.09
N GLY A 265 -23.16 10.05 -31.42
CA GLY A 265 -21.89 9.77 -30.76
C GLY A 265 -21.78 10.37 -29.36
N LYS A 266 -22.87 10.89 -28.79
CA LYS A 266 -22.90 11.40 -27.43
C LYS A 266 -23.06 10.24 -26.43
N ILE A 267 -22.35 10.32 -25.31
CA ILE A 267 -22.44 9.32 -24.25
C ILE A 267 -23.82 9.34 -23.60
N MET A 268 -24.54 8.23 -23.70
CA MET A 268 -25.80 7.97 -23.02
C MET A 268 -25.56 7.36 -21.62
N SER A 269 -24.65 6.42 -21.54
CA SER A 269 -24.26 5.82 -20.27
C SER A 269 -22.83 5.31 -20.30
N ALA A 270 -22.17 5.31 -19.16
CA ALA A 270 -20.87 4.69 -18.96
C ALA A 270 -20.70 4.30 -17.48
N ASN A 271 -19.81 3.33 -17.20
CA ASN A 271 -19.33 3.05 -15.87
C ASN A 271 -17.90 3.57 -15.71
N TYR A 272 -17.53 3.83 -14.47
CA TYR A 272 -16.23 4.42 -14.17
C TYR A 272 -15.46 3.58 -13.15
N ALA A 273 -14.15 3.61 -13.27
CA ALA A 273 -13.27 2.98 -12.30
C ALA A 273 -11.99 3.82 -12.12
N LYS A 274 -11.28 3.55 -11.03
CA LYS A 274 -9.90 3.98 -10.83
C LYS A 274 -9.00 2.79 -10.54
N ILE A 275 -7.75 2.90 -10.94
CA ILE A 275 -6.70 1.91 -10.69
C ILE A 275 -5.58 2.59 -9.91
N TYR A 276 -5.08 1.91 -8.90
CA TYR A 276 -3.85 2.24 -8.20
C TYR A 276 -2.78 1.19 -8.46
N GLY A 277 -1.57 1.67 -8.74
CA GLY A 277 -0.48 0.86 -9.26
C GLY A 277 -0.50 0.80 -10.78
N ASP A 278 0.39 0.00 -11.33
CA ASP A 278 0.56 -0.11 -12.78
C ASP A 278 0.41 -1.56 -13.23
N PHE A 279 0.14 -1.73 -14.53
CA PHE A 279 0.11 -3.06 -15.14
C PHE A 279 1.48 -3.76 -14.97
N PRO A 280 1.50 -5.06 -14.72
CA PRO A 280 0.36 -5.99 -14.66
C PRO A 280 -0.23 -6.19 -13.23
N LYS A 281 0.25 -5.45 -12.21
CA LYS A 281 -0.16 -5.64 -10.82
C LYS A 281 -0.73 -4.36 -10.23
N PHE A 282 -2.03 -4.38 -9.91
CA PHE A 282 -2.74 -3.19 -9.48
C PHE A 282 -3.95 -3.52 -8.61
N VAL A 283 -4.52 -2.46 -8.04
CA VAL A 283 -5.81 -2.48 -7.37
C VAL A 283 -6.77 -1.59 -8.13
N TYR A 284 -7.99 -2.05 -8.34
CA TYR A 284 -9.03 -1.23 -8.95
C TYR A 284 -10.24 -1.04 -8.04
N PHE A 285 -10.94 0.07 -8.29
CA PHE A 285 -12.18 0.47 -7.67
C PHE A 285 -13.18 0.74 -8.79
N TYR A 286 -14.13 -0.17 -8.96
CA TYR A 286 -15.13 -0.09 -10.03
C TYR A 286 -16.48 0.35 -9.47
N ASN A 287 -17.08 1.39 -10.06
CA ASN A 287 -18.42 1.83 -9.73
C ASN A 287 -19.43 1.15 -10.69
N PRO A 288 -20.29 0.23 -10.20
CA PRO A 288 -21.27 -0.45 -11.05
C PRO A 288 -22.46 0.43 -11.42
N THR A 289 -22.63 1.61 -10.79
CA THR A 289 -23.73 2.52 -11.08
C THR A 289 -23.45 3.30 -12.36
N PRO A 290 -24.26 3.12 -13.42
CA PRO A 290 -24.05 3.86 -14.66
C PRO A 290 -24.15 5.38 -14.46
N ASN A 291 -23.29 6.14 -15.17
CA ASN A 291 -23.21 7.58 -15.15
C ASN A 291 -22.76 8.18 -13.80
N ASP A 292 -22.55 7.37 -12.79
CA ASP A 292 -21.99 7.85 -11.53
C ASP A 292 -20.44 7.83 -11.59
N ARG A 293 -19.88 9.03 -11.63
CA ARG A 293 -18.43 9.27 -11.67
C ARG A 293 -17.78 9.26 -10.29
N ASN A 294 -18.58 9.08 -9.22
CA ASN A 294 -18.06 9.00 -7.87
C ASN A 294 -17.23 7.74 -7.67
N LEU A 295 -15.96 7.93 -7.33
CA LEU A 295 -14.99 6.87 -7.05
C LEU A 295 -14.44 6.97 -5.60
N GLU A 296 -15.18 7.66 -4.74
CA GLU A 296 -14.92 7.68 -3.31
C GLU A 296 -15.43 6.38 -2.69
N PHE A 297 -14.51 5.53 -2.28
CA PHE A 297 -14.83 4.20 -1.76
C PHE A 297 -15.31 4.25 -0.31
N ASP A 298 -16.41 3.54 -0.02
CA ASP A 298 -16.86 3.21 1.32
C ASP A 298 -16.18 1.89 1.77
N PRO A 299 -15.23 1.94 2.72
CA PRO A 299 -14.51 0.74 3.13
C PRO A 299 -15.39 -0.36 3.74
N ASP A 300 -16.53 0.03 4.32
CA ASP A 300 -17.48 -0.89 4.95
C ASP A 300 -18.39 -1.59 3.94
N LYS A 301 -18.38 -1.15 2.67
CA LYS A 301 -19.30 -1.60 1.64
C LYS A 301 -18.62 -2.03 0.35
N ASN A 302 -17.61 -2.89 0.44
CA ASN A 302 -17.02 -3.50 -0.75
C ASN A 302 -18.00 -4.44 -1.42
N LEU A 303 -18.36 -4.18 -2.68
CA LEU A 303 -19.27 -5.01 -3.48
C LEU A 303 -18.60 -6.31 -3.97
N ALA A 304 -17.27 -6.39 -3.96
CA ALA A 304 -16.54 -7.58 -4.31
C ALA A 304 -16.54 -8.58 -3.14
N LYS A 305 -17.37 -9.61 -3.21
CA LYS A 305 -17.50 -10.63 -2.16
C LYS A 305 -16.21 -11.41 -1.89
N ASP A 306 -15.38 -11.57 -2.92
CA ASP A 306 -14.08 -12.27 -2.87
C ASP A 306 -12.92 -11.27 -2.77
N GLY A 307 -13.22 -10.00 -2.64
CA GLY A 307 -12.21 -8.95 -2.48
C GLY A 307 -11.49 -9.14 -1.15
N PRO A 308 -10.19 -8.88 -1.10
CA PRO A 308 -9.48 -8.92 0.16
C PRO A 308 -10.23 -8.02 1.16
N ARG A 309 -10.46 -8.56 2.35
CA ARG A 309 -10.85 -7.72 3.48
C ARG A 309 -9.74 -6.69 3.60
N VAL A 310 -10.02 -5.60 3.11
CA VAL A 310 -9.36 -4.33 3.13
C VAL A 310 -8.06 -4.30 3.93
N TRP A 311 -6.88 -4.46 3.34
CA TRP A 311 -6.35 -3.32 2.64
C TRP A 311 -5.53 -2.38 3.48
N MET A 312 -5.88 -2.16 4.75
CA MET A 312 -5.13 -1.27 5.61
C MET A 312 -3.81 -1.89 6.04
N GLU A 313 -3.80 -3.21 6.26
CA GLU A 313 -2.58 -3.97 6.59
C GLU A 313 -1.60 -4.11 5.41
N GLN A 314 -2.07 -4.03 4.17
CA GLN A 314 -1.21 -4.24 2.99
C GLN A 314 -0.56 -2.96 2.47
N PHE A 315 -0.99 -1.80 2.93
CA PHE A 315 -0.40 -0.52 2.59
C PHE A 315 0.39 0.10 3.75
N GLY A 316 0.73 -0.70 4.78
CA GLY A 316 1.52 -0.24 5.92
C GLY A 316 0.73 0.71 6.84
N LEU A 317 -0.55 0.47 6.98
CA LEU A 317 -1.42 1.21 7.90
C LEU A 317 -2.03 0.29 8.93
#